data_1803136f17035cd26851b74f454cd54f
#
_entry.id   1803136f17035cd26851b74f454cd54f
#
_cell.length_a   1.000
_cell.length_b   1.000
_cell.length_c   1.000
_cell.angle_alpha   90.00
_cell.angle_beta   90.00
_cell.angle_gamma   90.00
#
_symmetry.space_group_name_H-M   'P 1'
#
loop_
_entity.id
_entity.type
_entity.pdbx_description
1 polymer ?
#
loop_
_entity_poly.entity_id
_entity_poly.type
_entity_poly.pdbx_seq_one_letter_code
_entity_poly.pdbx_strand_id
1 'polypeptide(L)'
;MKRKLALTTLSLLALAVLASCGQKTKESSVAATSAKAEESSAETEKATEKANETKAEGKLAIVATSEDYKKLFDEFTKDTGIETELLSMSSGEVLSKLKAEGGTPTADLWFGGGIDAFMSAKDSDLLEKIDLDAANDFASGYVDPDHYWYTKGVTVVGFIVNDEMLKTKNAEAPKSWDDLLNPAYKDEILMSNPAVSGTNYGVVNALLQKKGEEEGWKYFTALNDNVKYYSKRGGDPREKTAQGEVAIGITPMDKKTEKLATEQGCSLVYPEDGIPYVPEGVAVFKGAANAEAAKKFLNWLYNSEDHLKELAEIDGKNTIKVVLPKLSNVDLSFDAGLLMKEDLSLFGSQRDSILSKWETLAGSKNEA
;
A
#
# COMPACT_ATOMS: atom_id res chain seq x y z
N MET A 1 -10.95 30.80 51.58
CA MET A 1 -10.82 32.14 50.96
C MET A 1 -10.97 31.89 49.45
N LYS A 2 -12.13 32.01 48.86
CA LYS A 2 -12.93 33.14 48.36
C LYS A 2 -12.16 33.93 47.28
N ARG A 3 -12.74 33.85 46.07
CA ARG A 3 -13.00 34.88 45.02
C ARG A 3 -12.19 34.68 43.73
N LYS A 4 -12.68 34.92 42.52
CA LYS A 4 -14.00 35.19 41.92
C LYS A 4 -13.87 34.97 40.38
N LEU A 5 -14.90 34.42 39.82
CA LEU A 5 -15.58 34.64 38.54
C LEU A 5 -15.34 36.03 37.88
N ALA A 6 -15.15 36.01 36.55
CA ALA A 6 -15.62 37.09 35.66
C ALA A 6 -16.03 36.51 34.29
N LEU A 7 -17.31 36.57 34.00
CA LEU A 7 -17.98 36.51 32.69
C LEU A 7 -17.98 37.93 32.09
N THR A 8 -17.88 38.03 30.73
CA THR A 8 -18.52 39.09 29.90
C THR A 8 -18.50 38.62 28.45
N THR A 9 -19.63 38.26 27.89
CA THR A 9 -20.65 38.92 27.05
C THR A 9 -20.20 39.28 25.65
N LEU A 10 -20.69 38.56 24.65
CA LEU A 10 -21.80 38.79 23.72
C LEU A 10 -21.79 40.12 22.96
N SER A 11 -21.63 40.11 21.61
CA SER A 11 -22.26 41.10 20.72
C SER A 11 -22.52 40.48 19.32
N LEU A 12 -23.83 40.36 19.01
CA LEU A 12 -24.46 40.27 17.71
C LEU A 12 -24.49 41.61 17.00
N LEU A 13 -24.38 41.61 15.65
CA LEU A 13 -25.07 42.54 14.68
C LEU A 13 -24.78 41.99 13.28
N ALA A 14 -25.67 41.44 12.53
CA ALA A 14 -26.92 41.82 11.86
C ALA A 14 -26.73 42.64 10.54
N LEU A 15 -27.16 41.95 9.47
CA LEU A 15 -27.80 42.40 8.22
C LEU A 15 -27.39 43.70 7.49
N ALA A 16 -27.17 43.55 6.15
CA ALA A 16 -27.90 44.36 5.15
C ALA A 16 -27.89 43.70 3.77
N VAL A 17 -29.06 43.47 3.26
CA VAL A 17 -29.48 43.11 1.88
C VAL A 17 -29.57 44.39 1.06
N LEU A 18 -29.14 44.34 -0.21
CA LEU A 18 -29.73 45.18 -1.25
C LEU A 18 -29.63 44.51 -2.61
N ALA A 19 -30.82 44.22 -3.15
CA ALA A 19 -31.10 43.84 -4.50
C ALA A 19 -31.16 45.08 -5.42
N SER A 20 -30.79 44.90 -6.69
CA SER A 20 -31.33 45.76 -7.75
C SER A 20 -31.41 45.03 -9.10
N CYS A 21 -32.60 45.09 -9.63
CA CYS A 21 -33.11 44.63 -10.90
C CYS A 21 -32.70 45.51 -12.09
N GLY A 22 -32.88 44.93 -13.31
CA GLY A 22 -33.19 45.70 -14.53
C GLY A 22 -32.62 45.02 -15.77
N GLN A 23 -33.27 44.15 -16.50
CA GLN A 23 -34.31 44.21 -17.54
C GLN A 23 -33.78 44.90 -18.85
N LYS A 24 -33.79 44.24 -19.93
CA LYS A 24 -34.67 43.85 -21.01
C LYS A 24 -34.03 43.87 -22.42
N THR A 25 -34.16 42.79 -23.13
CA THR A 25 -34.67 42.59 -24.53
C THR A 25 -34.11 43.38 -25.71
N LYS A 26 -33.73 42.68 -26.81
CA LYS A 26 -34.54 42.55 -28.05
C LYS A 26 -33.93 41.59 -29.06
N GLU A 27 -34.85 40.88 -29.66
CA GLU A 27 -34.83 40.01 -30.85
C GLU A 27 -34.39 40.75 -32.13
N SER A 28 -33.92 39.94 -33.11
CA SER A 28 -34.42 39.91 -34.50
C SER A 28 -33.39 39.18 -35.36
N SER A 29 -33.65 38.07 -35.91
CA SER A 29 -34.43 37.47 -37.00
C SER A 29 -33.66 37.41 -38.33
N VAL A 30 -33.55 36.14 -38.80
CA VAL A 30 -33.80 35.63 -40.15
C VAL A 30 -32.86 36.00 -41.30
N ALA A 31 -32.21 35.00 -41.93
CA ALA A 31 -32.62 34.49 -43.25
C ALA A 31 -31.70 33.36 -43.73
N ALA A 32 -32.32 32.30 -44.15
CA ALA A 32 -31.76 31.19 -44.88
C ALA A 32 -31.51 31.54 -46.34
N THR A 33 -30.49 30.91 -46.97
CA THR A 33 -30.65 30.55 -48.41
C THR A 33 -29.71 29.37 -48.74
N SER A 34 -30.29 28.40 -49.32
CA SER A 34 -30.09 27.11 -49.85
C SER A 34 -29.14 27.00 -51.06
N ALA A 35 -28.59 25.76 -51.18
CA ALA A 35 -28.36 24.95 -52.37
C ALA A 35 -27.09 25.22 -53.22
N LYS A 36 -26.21 24.25 -53.46
CA LYS A 36 -26.38 23.21 -54.48
C LYS A 36 -25.16 22.28 -54.48
N ALA A 37 -25.43 21.00 -54.71
CA ALA A 37 -24.47 19.94 -54.92
C ALA A 37 -23.82 20.01 -56.30
N GLU A 38 -22.61 19.50 -56.42
CA GLU A 38 -22.15 18.76 -57.62
C GLU A 38 -21.04 17.75 -57.26
N GLU A 39 -21.24 16.53 -57.75
CA GLU A 39 -20.30 15.38 -57.71
C GLU A 39 -19.06 15.60 -58.56
N SER A 40 -17.92 15.00 -58.17
CA SER A 40 -17.06 14.29 -59.12
C SER A 40 -15.96 13.48 -58.42
N SER A 41 -16.03 12.19 -58.64
CA SER A 41 -15.00 11.14 -58.95
C SER A 41 -13.78 10.95 -58.08
N ALA A 42 -13.70 9.68 -57.72
CA ALA A 42 -12.64 8.89 -57.11
C ALA A 42 -11.22 9.13 -57.63
N GLU A 43 -10.27 9.12 -56.66
CA GLU A 43 -8.95 8.54 -56.92
C GLU A 43 -8.43 7.90 -55.59
N THR A 44 -7.99 6.65 -55.76
CA THR A 44 -7.54 5.74 -54.72
C THR A 44 -6.10 6.08 -54.38
N GLU A 45 -5.82 6.61 -53.19
CA GLU A 45 -4.50 6.60 -52.62
C GLU A 45 -4.49 5.86 -51.28
N LYS A 46 -3.69 4.79 -51.23
CA LYS A 46 -3.29 4.08 -50.06
C LYS A 46 -2.56 5.04 -49.10
N ALA A 47 -3.22 5.56 -48.13
CA ALA A 47 -2.59 6.20 -46.95
C ALA A 47 -2.43 5.15 -45.87
N THR A 48 -1.19 4.83 -45.59
CA THR A 48 -0.66 4.12 -44.44
C THR A 48 -1.31 4.68 -43.17
N GLU A 49 -2.07 3.84 -42.47
CA GLU A 49 -2.51 4.12 -41.10
C GLU A 49 -1.28 4.24 -40.18
N LYS A 50 -0.83 5.46 -39.99
CA LYS A 50 -0.07 5.80 -38.79
C LYS A 50 -1.08 5.83 -37.65
N ALA A 51 -0.99 4.83 -36.77
CA ALA A 51 -1.65 4.87 -35.48
C ALA A 51 -1.33 6.22 -34.83
N ASN A 52 -2.32 7.05 -34.70
CA ASN A 52 -2.27 8.27 -33.92
C ASN A 52 -2.29 7.83 -32.46
N GLU A 53 -1.12 7.60 -31.87
CA GLU A 53 -0.97 7.48 -30.42
C GLU A 53 -1.42 8.84 -29.84
N THR A 54 -2.64 8.89 -29.37
CA THR A 54 -3.14 9.98 -28.53
C THR A 54 -2.20 10.03 -27.32
N LYS A 55 -1.30 11.01 -27.26
CA LYS A 55 -0.59 11.34 -26.02
C LYS A 55 -1.64 11.51 -24.96
N ALA A 56 -1.60 10.65 -23.93
CA ALA A 56 -2.42 10.84 -22.74
C ALA A 56 -2.00 12.16 -22.11
N GLU A 57 -2.81 13.19 -22.30
CA GLU A 57 -2.65 14.48 -21.60
C GLU A 57 -3.16 14.26 -20.18
N GLY A 58 -2.24 14.06 -19.23
CA GLY A 58 -2.59 13.93 -17.82
C GLY A 58 -1.36 13.58 -16.98
N LYS A 59 -1.37 14.04 -15.75
CA LYS A 59 -0.38 13.72 -14.72
C LYS A 59 -0.92 12.55 -13.90
N LEU A 60 -0.22 11.42 -13.86
CA LEU A 60 -0.60 10.25 -13.07
C LEU A 60 -0.29 10.49 -11.59
N ALA A 61 -1.31 10.62 -10.76
CA ALA A 61 -1.17 10.73 -9.32
C ALA A 61 -1.13 9.32 -8.69
N ILE A 62 -0.04 9.02 -7.97
CA ILE A 62 0.23 7.71 -7.40
C ILE A 62 0.33 7.83 -5.88
N VAL A 63 -0.41 7.01 -5.14
CA VAL A 63 -0.13 6.78 -3.73
C VAL A 63 0.62 5.47 -3.58
N ALA A 64 1.81 5.50 -2.93
CA ALA A 64 2.64 4.32 -2.76
C ALA A 64 3.18 4.18 -1.33
N THR A 65 3.61 2.97 -0.97
CA THR A 65 4.10 2.67 0.38
C THR A 65 5.53 3.12 0.64
N SER A 66 6.30 3.44 -0.42
CA SER A 66 7.67 3.94 -0.32
C SER A 66 7.96 5.00 -1.38
N GLU A 67 8.77 5.98 -1.03
CA GLU A 67 9.31 6.95 -1.97
C GLU A 67 10.40 6.37 -2.88
N ASP A 68 10.96 5.20 -2.54
CA ASP A 68 11.96 4.52 -3.34
C ASP A 68 11.43 4.12 -4.74
N TYR A 69 10.10 3.98 -4.89
CA TYR A 69 9.45 3.74 -6.18
C TYR A 69 9.51 4.93 -7.14
N LYS A 70 9.92 6.11 -6.64
CA LYS A 70 10.05 7.29 -7.51
C LYS A 70 10.93 7.01 -8.72
N LYS A 71 11.97 6.20 -8.57
CA LYS A 71 12.86 5.81 -9.68
C LYS A 71 12.09 5.11 -10.80
N LEU A 72 11.24 4.13 -10.47
CA LEU A 72 10.40 3.41 -11.42
C LEU A 72 9.39 4.35 -12.12
N PHE A 73 8.80 5.28 -11.38
CA PHE A 73 7.83 6.24 -11.92
C PHE A 73 8.50 7.30 -12.81
N ASP A 74 9.73 7.71 -12.50
CA ASP A 74 10.52 8.61 -13.35
C ASP A 74 10.89 7.93 -14.68
N GLU A 75 11.15 6.61 -14.67
CA GLU A 75 11.41 5.85 -15.89
C GLU A 75 10.16 5.73 -16.77
N PHE A 76 9.01 5.44 -16.17
CA PHE A 76 7.74 5.50 -16.88
C PHE A 76 7.48 6.86 -17.51
N THR A 77 7.75 7.96 -16.77
CA THR A 77 7.65 9.33 -17.32
C THR A 77 8.56 9.53 -18.51
N LYS A 78 9.80 9.06 -18.42
CA LYS A 78 10.80 9.16 -19.51
C LYS A 78 10.35 8.39 -20.77
N ASP A 79 9.80 7.19 -20.59
CA ASP A 79 9.40 6.32 -21.70
C ASP A 79 8.11 6.74 -22.38
N THR A 80 7.17 7.32 -21.60
CA THR A 80 5.80 7.59 -22.08
C THR A 80 5.48 9.07 -22.24
N GLY A 81 6.25 9.95 -21.60
CA GLY A 81 5.97 11.38 -21.50
C GLY A 81 4.84 11.73 -20.52
N ILE A 82 4.29 10.76 -19.78
CA ILE A 82 3.27 10.99 -18.75
C ILE A 82 3.98 11.36 -17.45
N GLU A 83 3.75 12.56 -16.94
CA GLU A 83 4.30 12.98 -15.65
C GLU A 83 3.67 12.20 -14.51
N THR A 84 4.45 11.92 -13.46
CA THR A 84 3.97 11.23 -12.25
C THR A 84 4.09 12.13 -11.03
N GLU A 85 3.14 11.98 -10.11
CA GLU A 85 3.19 12.57 -8.77
C GLU A 85 3.03 11.50 -7.72
N LEU A 86 3.98 11.44 -6.77
CA LEU A 86 4.02 10.43 -5.73
C LEU A 86 3.65 11.00 -4.37
N LEU A 87 2.71 10.35 -3.68
CA LEU A 87 2.41 10.54 -2.26
C LEU A 87 2.71 9.23 -1.52
N SER A 88 3.55 9.30 -0.48
CA SER A 88 3.87 8.13 0.35
C SER A 88 2.85 7.97 1.48
N MET A 89 2.20 6.77 1.56
CA MET A 89 1.19 6.47 2.56
C MET A 89 1.10 4.95 2.78
N SER A 90 0.86 4.48 4.00
CA SER A 90 0.61 3.06 4.26
C SER A 90 -0.75 2.61 3.75
N SER A 91 -0.92 1.30 3.48
CA SER A 91 -2.18 0.76 2.92
C SER A 91 -3.39 0.99 3.83
N GLY A 92 -3.20 0.90 5.15
CA GLY A 92 -4.27 1.18 6.11
C GLY A 92 -4.67 2.66 6.14
N GLU A 93 -3.70 3.57 6.02
CA GLU A 93 -3.97 5.01 5.92
C GLU A 93 -4.72 5.34 4.62
N VAL A 94 -4.30 4.77 3.47
CA VAL A 94 -4.99 4.94 2.19
C VAL A 94 -6.45 4.51 2.28
N LEU A 95 -6.70 3.30 2.79
CA LEU A 95 -8.06 2.77 2.93
C LEU A 95 -8.91 3.63 3.87
N SER A 96 -8.36 4.03 5.01
CA SER A 96 -9.07 4.88 5.98
C SER A 96 -9.40 6.24 5.41
N LYS A 97 -8.44 6.88 4.72
CA LYS A 97 -8.63 8.16 4.04
C LYS A 97 -9.71 8.06 2.99
N LEU A 98 -9.63 7.07 2.09
CA LEU A 98 -10.58 6.88 1.00
C LEU A 98 -12.01 6.66 1.51
N LYS A 99 -12.19 5.86 2.57
CA LYS A 99 -13.50 5.66 3.22
C LYS A 99 -14.02 6.95 3.87
N ALA A 100 -13.15 7.72 4.54
CA ALA A 100 -13.52 8.98 5.19
C ALA A 100 -13.93 10.08 4.17
N GLU A 101 -13.37 10.05 2.98
CA GLU A 101 -13.66 10.98 1.87
C GLU A 101 -14.84 10.54 0.99
N GLY A 102 -15.61 9.54 1.46
CA GLY A 102 -16.80 9.05 0.75
C GLY A 102 -16.48 8.36 -0.59
N GLY A 103 -15.28 7.78 -0.72
CA GLY A 103 -14.83 7.08 -1.92
C GLY A 103 -14.30 7.98 -3.04
N THR A 104 -14.18 9.28 -2.83
CA THR A 104 -13.59 10.19 -3.82
C THR A 104 -12.06 10.08 -3.75
N PRO A 105 -11.38 9.55 -4.79
CA PRO A 105 -9.94 9.37 -4.75
C PRO A 105 -9.20 10.70 -4.96
N THR A 106 -8.09 10.87 -4.23
CA THR A 106 -7.14 11.98 -4.43
C THR A 106 -5.92 11.57 -5.25
N ALA A 107 -5.88 10.32 -5.71
CA ALA A 107 -4.88 9.76 -6.60
C ALA A 107 -5.55 8.84 -7.62
N ASP A 108 -4.81 8.45 -8.65
CA ASP A 108 -5.30 7.57 -9.71
C ASP A 108 -4.91 6.10 -9.47
N LEU A 109 -3.69 5.87 -8.98
CA LEU A 109 -3.09 4.56 -8.79
C LEU A 109 -2.69 4.35 -7.32
N TRP A 110 -3.02 3.18 -6.78
CA TRP A 110 -2.53 2.69 -5.50
C TRP A 110 -1.45 1.64 -5.75
N PHE A 111 -0.23 1.87 -5.25
CA PHE A 111 0.94 1.05 -5.53
C PHE A 111 1.61 0.55 -4.24
N GLY A 112 1.42 -0.72 -3.93
CA GLY A 112 2.02 -1.38 -2.76
C GLY A 112 1.18 -1.35 -1.50
N GLY A 113 1.56 -2.17 -0.55
CA GLY A 113 0.86 -2.42 0.71
C GLY A 113 0.04 -3.70 0.71
N GLY A 114 -0.32 -4.16 1.89
CA GLY A 114 -0.98 -5.45 2.07
C GLY A 114 -2.31 -5.57 1.32
N ILE A 115 -2.53 -6.71 0.69
CA ILE A 115 -3.75 -6.98 -0.10
C ILE A 115 -5.04 -6.96 0.72
N ASP A 116 -4.97 -7.10 2.05
CA ASP A 116 -6.10 -6.95 2.96
C ASP A 116 -6.87 -5.64 2.74
N ALA A 117 -6.13 -4.55 2.58
CA ALA A 117 -6.70 -3.24 2.32
C ALA A 117 -7.32 -3.14 0.92
N PHE A 118 -6.71 -3.77 -0.09
CA PHE A 118 -7.26 -3.82 -1.47
C PHE A 118 -8.53 -4.67 -1.54
N MET A 119 -8.57 -5.81 -0.85
CA MET A 119 -9.78 -6.63 -0.74
C MET A 119 -10.92 -5.84 -0.08
N SER A 120 -10.63 -5.17 1.05
CA SER A 120 -11.60 -4.32 1.73
C SER A 120 -12.06 -3.12 0.86
N ALA A 121 -11.16 -2.56 0.05
CA ALA A 121 -11.50 -1.49 -0.89
C ALA A 121 -12.40 -2.00 -2.03
N LYS A 122 -12.11 -3.19 -2.58
CA LYS A 122 -12.98 -3.87 -3.55
C LYS A 122 -14.38 -4.09 -2.98
N ASP A 123 -14.48 -4.68 -1.79
CA ASP A 123 -15.76 -4.96 -1.12
C ASP A 123 -16.56 -3.69 -0.83
N SER A 124 -15.88 -2.57 -0.68
CA SER A 124 -16.47 -1.25 -0.49
C SER A 124 -16.74 -0.48 -1.79
N ASP A 125 -16.55 -1.12 -2.97
CA ASP A 125 -16.75 -0.51 -4.31
C ASP A 125 -15.86 0.73 -4.56
N LEU A 126 -14.61 0.69 -4.09
CA LEU A 126 -13.66 1.81 -4.15
C LEU A 126 -12.56 1.64 -5.22
N LEU A 127 -12.53 0.48 -5.90
CA LEU A 127 -11.54 0.18 -6.93
C LEU A 127 -12.19 0.08 -8.31
N GLU A 128 -11.39 0.37 -9.34
CA GLU A 128 -11.76 0.22 -10.74
C GLU A 128 -11.32 -1.16 -11.26
N LYS A 129 -12.14 -1.80 -12.08
CA LYS A 129 -11.76 -3.03 -12.76
C LYS A 129 -10.83 -2.72 -13.91
N ILE A 130 -9.66 -3.36 -13.92
CA ILE A 130 -8.64 -3.18 -14.97
C ILE A 130 -8.21 -4.53 -15.51
N ASP A 131 -8.50 -4.82 -16.76
CA ASP A 131 -8.00 -6.01 -17.44
C ASP A 131 -6.60 -5.72 -17.99
N LEU A 132 -5.59 -6.46 -17.47
CA LEU A 132 -4.20 -6.38 -17.93
C LEU A 132 -3.86 -7.59 -18.81
N ASP A 133 -3.01 -7.39 -19.82
CA ASP A 133 -2.55 -8.46 -20.71
C ASP A 133 -1.82 -9.57 -19.94
N ALA A 134 -1.06 -9.19 -18.92
CA ALA A 134 -0.29 -10.11 -18.07
C ALA A 134 -1.12 -10.86 -17.01
N ALA A 135 -2.44 -10.65 -16.92
CA ALA A 135 -3.28 -11.23 -15.84
C ALA A 135 -3.11 -12.76 -15.68
N ASN A 136 -2.93 -13.49 -16.79
CA ASN A 136 -2.78 -14.94 -16.79
C ASN A 136 -1.37 -15.44 -16.43
N ASP A 137 -0.40 -14.57 -16.22
CA ASP A 137 0.97 -14.93 -15.85
C ASP A 137 1.18 -14.97 -14.33
N PHE A 138 0.24 -14.39 -13.58
CA PHE A 138 0.27 -14.44 -12.12
C PHE A 138 0.00 -15.83 -11.58
N ALA A 139 0.68 -16.18 -10.51
CA ALA A 139 0.34 -17.37 -9.73
C ALA A 139 -1.05 -17.21 -9.07
N SER A 140 -1.71 -18.35 -8.84
CA SER A 140 -3.05 -18.36 -8.25
C SER A 140 -3.08 -17.67 -6.88
N GLY A 141 -4.06 -16.79 -6.66
CA GLY A 141 -4.24 -16.04 -5.42
C GLY A 141 -3.50 -14.68 -5.38
N TYR A 142 -2.69 -14.37 -6.40
CA TYR A 142 -1.95 -13.10 -6.48
C TYR A 142 -2.54 -12.09 -7.46
N VAL A 143 -3.72 -12.38 -7.97
CA VAL A 143 -4.56 -11.46 -8.74
C VAL A 143 -6.02 -11.65 -8.33
N ASP A 144 -6.76 -10.57 -8.25
CA ASP A 144 -8.18 -10.63 -7.99
C ASP A 144 -8.92 -11.36 -9.14
N PRO A 145 -9.79 -12.35 -8.87
CA PRO A 145 -10.52 -13.06 -9.92
C PRO A 145 -11.36 -12.16 -10.84
N ASP A 146 -11.78 -10.99 -10.33
CA ASP A 146 -12.56 -10.00 -11.08
C ASP A 146 -11.70 -8.83 -11.60
N HIS A 147 -10.36 -8.88 -11.40
CA HIS A 147 -9.36 -7.91 -11.86
C HIS A 147 -9.46 -6.50 -11.25
N TYR A 148 -9.84 -6.38 -9.99
CA TYR A 148 -9.82 -5.11 -9.26
C TYR A 148 -8.46 -4.78 -8.65
N TRP A 149 -7.63 -5.79 -8.39
CA TRP A 149 -6.26 -5.61 -7.91
C TRP A 149 -5.33 -6.70 -8.44
N TYR A 150 -4.07 -6.35 -8.53
CA TYR A 150 -2.95 -7.22 -8.88
C TYR A 150 -1.91 -7.14 -7.77
N THR A 151 -0.85 -7.96 -7.84
CA THR A 151 0.25 -7.88 -6.87
C THR A 151 1.57 -7.59 -7.57
N LYS A 152 2.43 -6.81 -6.91
CA LYS A 152 3.77 -6.48 -7.41
C LYS A 152 4.89 -7.31 -6.78
N GLY A 153 4.56 -8.15 -5.81
CA GLY A 153 5.50 -8.96 -5.06
C GLY A 153 4.90 -9.35 -3.72
N VAL A 154 5.73 -9.87 -2.82
CA VAL A 154 5.36 -10.15 -1.44
C VAL A 154 6.36 -9.49 -0.48
N THR A 155 5.89 -8.95 0.62
CA THR A 155 6.76 -8.54 1.72
C THR A 155 6.92 -9.71 2.67
N VAL A 156 8.14 -10.19 2.86
CA VAL A 156 8.48 -11.20 3.87
C VAL A 156 8.86 -10.52 5.17
N VAL A 157 8.50 -11.12 6.32
CA VAL A 157 8.67 -10.50 7.63
C VAL A 157 9.55 -11.38 8.52
N GLY A 158 10.47 -10.73 9.22
CA GLY A 158 11.37 -11.34 10.18
C GLY A 158 11.74 -10.35 11.28
N PHE A 159 12.90 -10.59 11.90
CA PHE A 159 13.36 -9.77 13.01
C PHE A 159 14.68 -9.06 12.66
N ILE A 160 14.77 -7.78 12.95
CA ILE A 160 16.03 -7.08 13.11
C ILE A 160 16.38 -7.08 14.59
N VAL A 161 17.61 -7.40 14.93
CA VAL A 161 18.07 -7.61 16.32
C VAL A 161 19.30 -6.76 16.61
N ASN A 162 19.21 -5.94 17.64
CA ASN A 162 20.36 -5.23 18.19
C ASN A 162 21.07 -6.13 19.21
N ASP A 163 22.10 -6.84 18.74
CA ASP A 163 22.82 -7.84 19.54
C ASP A 163 23.50 -7.24 20.77
N GLU A 164 23.97 -5.99 20.69
CA GLU A 164 24.62 -5.33 21.84
C GLU A 164 23.59 -5.06 22.95
N MET A 165 22.37 -4.68 22.62
CA MET A 165 21.32 -4.51 23.64
C MET A 165 20.96 -5.85 24.29
N LEU A 166 20.84 -6.94 23.53
CA LEU A 166 20.56 -8.26 24.09
C LEU A 166 21.67 -8.76 24.99
N LYS A 167 22.94 -8.53 24.65
CA LYS A 167 24.09 -8.88 25.49
C LYS A 167 24.04 -8.20 26.88
N THR A 168 23.57 -6.93 26.94
CA THR A 168 23.45 -6.22 28.23
C THR A 168 22.43 -6.87 29.15
N LYS A 169 21.50 -7.64 28.60
CA LYS A 169 20.41 -8.35 29.29
C LYS A 169 20.71 -9.84 29.49
N ASN A 170 21.88 -10.33 29.08
CA ASN A 170 22.22 -11.75 29.00
C ASN A 170 21.15 -12.57 28.26
N ALA A 171 20.61 -12.02 27.19
CA ALA A 171 19.64 -12.66 26.33
C ALA A 171 20.27 -13.00 24.97
N GLU A 172 19.82 -14.11 24.37
CA GLU A 172 20.19 -14.52 23.00
C GLU A 172 19.22 -13.92 22.00
N ALA A 173 19.61 -13.87 20.71
CA ALA A 173 18.70 -13.50 19.63
C ALA A 173 17.59 -14.55 19.47
N PRO A 174 16.32 -14.14 19.24
CA PRO A 174 15.22 -15.09 18.97
C PRO A 174 15.45 -15.79 17.63
N LYS A 175 15.08 -17.08 17.54
CA LYS A 175 15.13 -17.89 16.30
C LYS A 175 13.76 -18.20 15.75
N SER A 176 12.74 -18.08 16.57
CA SER A 176 11.35 -18.42 16.23
C SER A 176 10.38 -17.36 16.75
N TRP A 177 9.15 -17.42 16.29
CA TRP A 177 8.07 -16.60 16.83
C TRP A 177 7.82 -16.89 18.31
N ASP A 178 7.92 -18.16 18.71
CA ASP A 178 7.69 -18.55 20.11
C ASP A 178 8.80 -18.02 21.05
N ASP A 179 10.03 -17.86 20.57
CA ASP A 179 11.11 -17.27 21.35
C ASP A 179 10.83 -15.82 21.76
N LEU A 180 10.02 -15.08 20.99
CA LEU A 180 9.62 -13.71 21.33
C LEU A 180 8.83 -13.61 22.64
N LEU A 181 8.33 -14.73 23.16
CA LEU A 181 7.63 -14.79 24.45
C LEU A 181 8.61 -14.85 25.64
N ASN A 182 9.92 -14.92 25.43
CA ASN A 182 10.90 -14.94 26.49
C ASN A 182 10.79 -13.66 27.35
N PRO A 183 10.60 -13.78 28.68
CA PRO A 183 10.48 -12.61 29.56
C PRO A 183 11.71 -11.68 29.57
N ALA A 184 12.87 -12.17 29.12
CA ALA A 184 14.07 -11.33 28.95
C ALA A 184 13.89 -10.21 27.91
N TYR A 185 12.90 -10.32 27.02
CA TYR A 185 12.57 -9.32 26.02
C TYR A 185 11.48 -8.33 26.46
N LYS A 186 11.15 -8.30 27.76
CA LYS A 186 10.12 -7.39 28.25
C LYS A 186 10.45 -5.93 27.90
N ASP A 187 9.50 -5.27 27.20
CA ASP A 187 9.61 -3.91 26.67
C ASP A 187 10.77 -3.70 25.67
N GLU A 188 11.28 -4.78 25.06
CA GLU A 188 12.39 -4.78 24.11
C GLU A 188 11.94 -5.15 22.68
N ILE A 189 10.67 -5.41 22.46
CA ILE A 189 10.13 -5.72 21.16
C ILE A 189 9.34 -4.54 20.64
N LEU A 190 9.52 -4.21 19.35
CA LEU A 190 8.68 -3.28 18.62
C LEU A 190 8.01 -3.97 17.43
N MET A 191 6.74 -3.71 17.28
CA MET A 191 5.91 -4.13 16.17
C MET A 191 5.04 -2.95 15.73
N SER A 192 4.67 -2.85 14.47
CA SER A 192 3.75 -1.79 14.05
C SER A 192 2.29 -2.21 14.26
N ASN A 193 1.42 -1.23 14.47
CA ASN A 193 -0.01 -1.46 14.62
C ASN A 193 -0.58 -2.08 13.33
N PRO A 194 -1.21 -3.27 13.39
CA PRO A 194 -1.82 -3.92 12.24
C PRO A 194 -2.93 -3.09 11.57
N ALA A 195 -3.57 -2.19 12.28
CA ALA A 195 -4.62 -1.34 11.71
C ALA A 195 -4.10 -0.36 10.65
N VAL A 196 -2.83 0.07 10.79
CA VAL A 196 -2.19 1.02 9.86
C VAL A 196 -1.11 0.38 8.99
N SER A 197 -0.53 -0.73 9.42
CA SER A 197 0.50 -1.48 8.69
C SER A 197 -0.04 -2.80 8.14
N GLY A 198 -0.28 -2.86 6.82
CA GLY A 198 -0.67 -4.10 6.13
C GLY A 198 0.35 -5.22 6.34
N THR A 199 1.65 -4.89 6.41
CA THR A 199 2.71 -5.87 6.73
C THR A 199 2.48 -6.56 8.07
N ASN A 200 2.21 -5.78 9.12
CA ASN A 200 2.00 -6.35 10.45
C ASN A 200 0.60 -6.97 10.61
N TYR A 201 -0.41 -6.50 9.84
CA TYR A 201 -1.67 -7.22 9.72
C TYR A 201 -1.44 -8.64 9.16
N GLY A 202 -0.62 -8.76 8.11
CA GLY A 202 -0.26 -10.06 7.54
C GLY A 202 0.42 -10.98 8.55
N VAL A 203 1.32 -10.46 9.40
CA VAL A 203 1.93 -11.23 10.49
C VAL A 203 0.87 -11.78 11.45
N VAL A 204 -0.08 -10.94 11.86
CA VAL A 204 -1.17 -11.36 12.75
C VAL A 204 -2.02 -12.43 12.09
N ASN A 205 -2.42 -12.21 10.83
CA ASN A 205 -3.22 -13.16 10.05
C ASN A 205 -2.51 -14.52 9.89
N ALA A 206 -1.23 -14.51 9.47
CA ALA A 206 -0.43 -15.70 9.27
C ALA A 206 -0.27 -16.55 10.55
N LEU A 207 0.03 -15.88 11.67
CA LEU A 207 0.19 -16.57 12.96
C LEU A 207 -1.14 -17.09 13.52
N LEU A 208 -2.27 -16.40 13.31
CA LEU A 208 -3.59 -16.90 13.64
C LEU A 208 -3.94 -18.15 12.80
N GLN A 209 -3.64 -18.13 11.50
CA GLN A 209 -3.85 -19.31 10.65
C GLN A 209 -2.96 -20.48 11.08
N LYS A 210 -1.68 -20.24 11.37
CA LYS A 210 -0.72 -21.27 11.77
C LYS A 210 -1.05 -21.89 13.11
N LYS A 211 -1.38 -21.09 14.12
CA LYS A 211 -1.60 -21.54 15.51
C LYS A 211 -3.07 -21.93 15.77
N GLY A 212 -4.00 -21.52 14.90
CA GLY A 212 -5.44 -21.51 15.17
C GLY A 212 -5.86 -20.27 15.96
N GLU A 213 -7.12 -19.89 15.83
CA GLU A 213 -7.61 -18.61 16.35
C GLU A 213 -7.41 -18.47 17.87
N GLU A 214 -7.76 -19.48 18.65
CA GLU A 214 -7.67 -19.42 20.14
C GLU A 214 -6.22 -19.32 20.60
N GLU A 215 -5.34 -20.23 20.15
CA GLU A 215 -3.94 -20.25 20.56
C GLU A 215 -3.16 -19.06 19.98
N GLY A 216 -3.52 -18.61 18.79
CA GLY A 216 -2.93 -17.41 18.20
C GLY A 216 -3.23 -16.16 19.00
N TRP A 217 -4.44 -15.99 19.50
CA TRP A 217 -4.76 -14.84 20.38
C TRP A 217 -4.11 -14.95 21.76
N LYS A 218 -3.95 -16.17 22.31
CA LYS A 218 -3.15 -16.38 23.54
C LYS A 218 -1.70 -15.98 23.31
N TYR A 219 -1.13 -16.37 22.16
CA TYR A 219 0.22 -15.97 21.75
C TYR A 219 0.37 -14.46 21.70
N PHE A 220 -0.52 -13.74 21.00
CA PHE A 220 -0.43 -12.28 20.92
C PHE A 220 -0.65 -11.59 22.25
N THR A 221 -1.47 -12.15 23.13
CA THR A 221 -1.64 -11.65 24.51
C THR A 221 -0.33 -11.74 25.30
N ALA A 222 0.36 -12.88 25.19
CA ALA A 222 1.68 -13.07 25.83
C ALA A 222 2.76 -12.19 25.19
N LEU A 223 2.78 -12.09 23.85
CA LEU A 223 3.72 -11.22 23.13
C LEU A 223 3.55 -9.74 23.54
N ASN A 224 2.31 -9.30 23.76
CA ASN A 224 2.02 -7.92 24.17
C ASN A 224 2.74 -7.53 25.47
N ASP A 225 3.05 -8.46 26.37
CA ASP A 225 3.81 -8.18 27.58
C ASP A 225 5.25 -7.75 27.28
N ASN A 226 5.83 -8.25 26.17
CA ASN A 226 7.21 -7.97 25.73
C ASN A 226 7.28 -6.80 24.73
N VAL A 227 6.18 -6.45 24.07
CA VAL A 227 6.12 -5.30 23.15
C VAL A 227 6.12 -4.00 23.94
N LYS A 228 6.99 -3.07 23.56
CA LYS A 228 7.08 -1.75 24.19
C LYS A 228 5.89 -0.87 23.82
N TYR A 229 5.63 -0.76 22.54
CA TYR A 229 4.45 -0.08 21.95
C TYR A 229 4.26 -0.54 20.49
N TYR A 230 3.14 -0.15 19.86
CA TYR A 230 2.85 -0.42 18.45
C TYR A 230 2.98 0.85 17.63
N SER A 231 3.92 0.88 16.69
CA SER A 231 4.21 2.06 15.86
C SER A 231 3.26 2.22 14.66
N LYS A 232 3.34 3.37 13.98
CA LYS A 232 2.42 3.73 12.89
C LYS A 232 2.80 3.15 11.53
N ARG A 233 4.07 2.76 11.30
CA ARG A 233 4.54 2.28 9.99
C ARG A 233 5.29 0.97 10.11
N GLY A 234 5.13 0.09 9.12
CA GLY A 234 5.78 -1.22 9.05
C GLY A 234 7.31 -1.17 9.12
N GLY A 235 7.92 -0.06 8.70
CA GLY A 235 9.36 0.15 8.76
C GLY A 235 9.89 0.76 10.06
N ASP A 236 9.03 1.33 10.93
CA ASP A 236 9.49 1.96 12.17
C ASP A 236 10.25 1.00 13.10
N PRO A 237 9.85 -0.30 13.24
CA PRO A 237 10.58 -1.22 14.10
C PRO A 237 12.05 -1.37 13.72
N ARG A 238 12.40 -1.42 12.42
CA ARG A 238 13.81 -1.50 12.00
C ARG A 238 14.61 -0.25 12.37
N GLU A 239 14.02 0.92 12.14
CA GLU A 239 14.67 2.20 12.44
C GLU A 239 14.95 2.34 13.95
N LYS A 240 13.94 2.02 14.76
CA LYS A 240 14.01 2.11 16.22
C LYS A 240 14.98 1.08 16.84
N THR A 241 15.02 -0.14 16.31
CA THR A 241 15.98 -1.16 16.73
C THR A 241 17.41 -0.75 16.38
N ALA A 242 17.62 -0.26 15.16
CA ALA A 242 18.93 0.23 14.73
C ALA A 242 19.43 1.43 15.55
N GLN A 243 18.51 2.29 16.01
CA GLN A 243 18.82 3.42 16.90
C GLN A 243 19.02 3.01 18.37
N GLY A 244 18.81 1.75 18.73
CA GLY A 244 18.96 1.24 20.10
C GLY A 244 17.80 1.62 21.04
N GLU A 245 16.61 1.90 20.51
CA GLU A 245 15.43 2.16 21.33
C GLU A 245 14.82 0.88 21.90
N VAL A 246 14.86 -0.21 21.11
CA VAL A 246 14.46 -1.58 21.47
C VAL A 246 15.47 -2.56 20.93
N ALA A 247 15.51 -3.78 21.50
CA ALA A 247 16.45 -4.80 21.08
C ALA A 247 15.98 -5.59 19.86
N ILE A 248 14.66 -5.70 19.62
CA ILE A 248 14.08 -6.55 18.57
C ILE A 248 12.99 -5.77 17.83
N GLY A 249 13.09 -5.70 16.52
CA GLY A 249 12.06 -5.14 15.64
C GLY A 249 11.43 -6.20 14.73
N ILE A 250 10.12 -6.37 14.77
CA ILE A 250 9.37 -7.18 13.80
C ILE A 250 9.14 -6.29 12.57
N THR A 251 9.77 -6.61 11.43
CA THR A 251 9.90 -5.68 10.30
C THR A 251 9.94 -6.40 8.95
N PRO A 252 9.58 -5.70 7.84
CA PRO A 252 9.87 -6.19 6.50
C PRO A 252 11.36 -6.49 6.32
N MET A 253 11.66 -7.61 5.67
CA MET A 253 13.03 -8.05 5.35
C MET A 253 13.38 -7.61 3.93
N ASP A 254 13.43 -6.32 3.71
CA ASP A 254 13.74 -5.66 2.44
C ASP A 254 15.20 -5.16 2.38
N LYS A 255 15.60 -4.63 1.22
CA LYS A 255 16.93 -4.07 0.99
C LYS A 255 17.29 -2.94 1.96
N LYS A 256 16.31 -2.14 2.36
CA LYS A 256 16.51 -1.05 3.34
C LYS A 256 16.83 -1.61 4.72
N THR A 257 16.14 -2.67 5.13
CA THR A 257 16.42 -3.37 6.40
C THR A 257 17.80 -4.01 6.39
N GLU A 258 18.21 -4.65 5.28
CA GLU A 258 19.58 -5.22 5.15
C GLU A 258 20.67 -4.16 5.25
N LYS A 259 20.47 -3.05 4.52
CA LYS A 259 21.42 -1.93 4.57
C LYS A 259 21.54 -1.37 5.98
N LEU A 260 20.42 -1.09 6.62
CA LEU A 260 20.40 -0.51 7.97
C LEU A 260 21.02 -1.45 9.01
N ALA A 261 20.71 -2.76 8.95
CA ALA A 261 21.30 -3.75 9.82
C ALA A 261 22.83 -3.79 9.68
N THR A 262 23.34 -3.78 8.43
CA THR A 262 24.77 -3.76 8.15
C THR A 262 25.44 -2.49 8.70
N GLU A 263 24.84 -1.32 8.48
CA GLU A 263 25.39 -0.03 8.90
C GLU A 263 25.39 0.15 10.41
N GLN A 264 24.43 -0.44 11.12
CA GLN A 264 24.26 -0.28 12.57
C GLN A 264 24.69 -1.51 13.39
N GLY A 265 25.24 -2.55 12.74
CA GLY A 265 25.71 -3.74 13.42
C GLY A 265 24.60 -4.58 14.06
N CYS A 266 23.43 -4.59 13.45
CA CYS A 266 22.30 -5.44 13.85
C CYS A 266 22.29 -6.75 13.07
N SER A 267 21.78 -7.82 13.69
CA SER A 267 21.52 -9.10 13.02
C SER A 267 20.14 -9.14 12.38
N LEU A 268 19.99 -9.95 11.33
CA LEU A 268 18.72 -10.26 10.71
C LEU A 268 18.35 -11.72 10.97
N VAL A 269 17.13 -11.96 11.42
CA VAL A 269 16.64 -13.31 11.71
C VAL A 269 15.39 -13.60 10.88
N TYR A 270 15.48 -14.66 10.08
CA TYR A 270 14.33 -15.28 9.44
C TYR A 270 13.84 -16.40 10.36
N PRO A 271 12.59 -16.32 10.89
CA PRO A 271 12.10 -17.30 11.87
C PRO A 271 12.12 -18.72 11.32
N GLU A 272 12.76 -19.65 12.05
CA GLU A 272 12.91 -21.06 11.66
C GLU A 272 11.58 -21.81 11.62
N ASP A 273 10.60 -21.34 12.39
CA ASP A 273 9.25 -21.89 12.45
C ASP A 273 8.29 -21.32 11.40
N GLY A 274 8.81 -20.57 10.44
CA GLY A 274 8.13 -20.06 9.24
C GLY A 274 8.14 -18.55 9.12
N ILE A 275 8.18 -18.10 7.87
CA ILE A 275 8.25 -16.68 7.51
C ILE A 275 6.86 -16.21 7.07
N PRO A 276 6.19 -15.33 7.84
CA PRO A 276 4.98 -14.66 7.36
C PRO A 276 5.30 -13.81 6.15
N TYR A 277 4.36 -13.74 5.23
CA TYR A 277 4.49 -12.84 4.08
C TYR A 277 3.17 -12.15 3.78
N VAL A 278 3.25 -11.03 3.10
CA VAL A 278 2.10 -10.23 2.71
C VAL A 278 2.21 -9.94 1.23
N PRO A 279 1.30 -10.42 0.40
CA PRO A 279 1.20 -9.95 -0.96
C PRO A 279 0.95 -8.44 -1.00
N GLU A 280 1.65 -7.74 -1.88
CA GLU A 280 1.55 -6.30 -2.02
C GLU A 280 0.72 -5.94 -3.24
N GLY A 281 -0.41 -5.26 -2.99
CA GLY A 281 -1.38 -4.93 -4.01
C GLY A 281 -1.00 -3.74 -4.87
N VAL A 282 -1.57 -3.71 -6.08
CA VAL A 282 -1.66 -2.54 -6.95
C VAL A 282 -3.07 -2.47 -7.52
N ALA A 283 -3.65 -1.27 -7.58
CA ALA A 283 -5.02 -1.08 -8.08
C ALA A 283 -5.23 0.35 -8.60
N VAL A 284 -6.22 0.52 -9.46
CA VAL A 284 -6.72 1.83 -9.88
C VAL A 284 -7.92 2.19 -9.01
N PHE A 285 -7.98 3.42 -8.53
CA PHE A 285 -9.13 3.87 -7.75
C PHE A 285 -10.35 4.07 -8.63
N LYS A 286 -11.52 3.72 -8.11
CA LYS A 286 -12.79 3.99 -8.79
C LYS A 286 -13.00 5.50 -8.93
N GLY A 287 -13.30 5.95 -10.15
CA GLY A 287 -13.47 7.37 -10.43
C GLY A 287 -12.16 8.17 -10.49
N ALA A 288 -11.02 7.50 -10.64
CA ALA A 288 -9.73 8.14 -10.89
C ALA A 288 -9.79 9.06 -12.11
N ALA A 289 -9.24 10.26 -12.00
CA ALA A 289 -9.26 11.26 -13.09
C ALA A 289 -8.45 10.79 -14.31
N ASN A 290 -7.37 10.01 -14.07
CA ASN A 290 -6.45 9.55 -15.09
C ASN A 290 -6.34 8.01 -15.12
N ALA A 291 -7.48 7.30 -15.03
CA ALA A 291 -7.53 5.83 -15.00
C ALA A 291 -6.81 5.18 -16.20
N GLU A 292 -6.90 5.77 -17.40
CA GLU A 292 -6.19 5.27 -18.58
C GLU A 292 -4.67 5.41 -18.47
N ALA A 293 -4.16 6.48 -17.83
CA ALA A 293 -2.73 6.62 -17.55
C ALA A 293 -2.27 5.58 -16.51
N ALA A 294 -3.08 5.30 -15.49
CA ALA A 294 -2.82 4.24 -14.51
C ALA A 294 -2.79 2.85 -15.16
N LYS A 295 -3.74 2.54 -16.03
CA LYS A 295 -3.76 1.30 -16.83
C LYS A 295 -2.53 1.19 -17.73
N LYS A 296 -2.14 2.28 -18.39
CA LYS A 296 -0.93 2.34 -19.23
C LYS A 296 0.32 2.06 -18.40
N PHE A 297 0.41 2.61 -17.18
CA PHE A 297 1.52 2.32 -16.26
C PHE A 297 1.58 0.82 -15.91
N LEU A 298 0.46 0.23 -15.53
CA LEU A 298 0.41 -1.19 -15.16
C LEU A 298 0.80 -2.10 -16.34
N ASN A 299 0.32 -1.83 -17.55
CA ASN A 299 0.75 -2.57 -18.74
C ASN A 299 2.23 -2.33 -19.08
N TRP A 300 2.74 -1.10 -18.96
CA TRP A 300 4.16 -0.79 -19.14
C TRP A 300 5.02 -1.60 -18.16
N LEU A 301 4.60 -1.70 -16.90
CA LEU A 301 5.31 -2.45 -15.86
C LEU A 301 5.29 -3.95 -16.13
N TYR A 302 4.09 -4.54 -16.29
CA TYR A 302 3.94 -6.00 -16.32
C TYR A 302 4.28 -6.65 -17.67
N ASN A 303 4.31 -5.90 -18.77
CA ASN A 303 4.68 -6.42 -20.09
C ASN A 303 6.18 -6.34 -20.36
N SER A 304 7.00 -5.89 -19.40
CA SER A 304 8.46 -5.78 -19.54
C SER A 304 9.20 -6.50 -18.42
N GLU A 305 9.96 -7.54 -18.75
CA GLU A 305 10.84 -8.22 -17.79
C GLU A 305 11.90 -7.27 -17.20
N ASP A 306 12.36 -6.26 -17.95
CA ASP A 306 13.34 -5.29 -17.47
C ASP A 306 12.73 -4.36 -16.41
N HIS A 307 11.49 -3.88 -16.59
CA HIS A 307 10.78 -3.07 -15.58
C HIS A 307 10.47 -3.89 -14.33
N LEU A 308 10.08 -5.16 -14.49
CA LEU A 308 9.84 -6.07 -13.35
C LEU A 308 11.14 -6.36 -12.59
N LYS A 309 12.29 -6.46 -13.29
CA LYS A 309 13.60 -6.59 -12.65
C LYS A 309 13.98 -5.31 -11.89
N GLU A 310 13.74 -4.14 -12.45
CA GLU A 310 13.96 -2.87 -11.74
C GLU A 310 13.10 -2.77 -10.46
N LEU A 311 11.82 -3.15 -10.56
CA LEU A 311 10.95 -3.24 -9.39
C LEU A 311 11.53 -4.20 -8.34
N ALA A 312 12.01 -5.38 -8.76
CA ALA A 312 12.66 -6.36 -7.87
C ALA A 312 13.90 -5.78 -7.17
N GLU A 313 14.69 -4.96 -7.88
CA GLU A 313 15.88 -4.29 -7.34
C GLU A 313 15.50 -3.20 -6.31
N ILE A 314 14.38 -2.51 -6.50
CA ILE A 314 13.84 -1.51 -5.57
C ILE A 314 13.32 -2.18 -4.30
N ASP A 315 12.46 -3.20 -4.45
CA ASP A 315 11.86 -3.93 -3.34
C ASP A 315 12.90 -4.75 -2.55
N GLY A 316 13.94 -5.24 -3.22
CA GLY A 316 14.87 -6.23 -2.67
C GLY A 316 14.22 -7.62 -2.60
N LYS A 317 15.06 -8.65 -2.25
CA LYS A 317 14.61 -10.07 -2.10
C LYS A 317 14.00 -10.71 -3.35
N ASN A 318 13.82 -9.95 -4.43
CA ASN A 318 13.29 -10.42 -5.72
C ASN A 318 11.89 -11.08 -5.62
N THR A 319 11.06 -10.61 -4.69
CA THR A 319 9.79 -11.27 -4.33
C THR A 319 8.72 -11.21 -5.41
N ILE A 320 8.90 -10.39 -6.43
CA ILE A 320 8.08 -10.43 -7.65
C ILE A 320 8.06 -11.83 -8.30
N LYS A 321 9.14 -12.62 -8.14
CA LYS A 321 9.23 -14.00 -8.61
C LYS A 321 8.21 -14.95 -7.96
N VAL A 322 7.75 -14.63 -6.75
CA VAL A 322 6.69 -15.40 -6.07
C VAL A 322 5.36 -15.23 -6.80
N VAL A 323 5.06 -14.01 -7.23
CA VAL A 323 3.77 -13.68 -7.86
C VAL A 323 3.77 -13.93 -9.37
N LEU A 324 4.93 -13.80 -10.03
CA LEU A 324 5.15 -14.06 -11.46
C LEU A 324 6.23 -15.15 -11.64
N PRO A 325 5.90 -16.42 -11.44
CA PRO A 325 6.89 -17.49 -11.40
C PRO A 325 7.60 -17.76 -12.74
N LYS A 326 7.00 -17.35 -13.86
CA LYS A 326 7.58 -17.47 -15.20
C LYS A 326 8.68 -16.45 -15.50
N LEU A 327 8.79 -15.38 -14.70
CA LEU A 327 9.82 -14.34 -14.89
C LEU A 327 11.21 -14.97 -14.90
N SER A 328 11.98 -14.75 -15.98
CA SER A 328 13.21 -15.50 -16.24
C SER A 328 14.48 -14.83 -15.73
N ASN A 329 14.47 -13.50 -15.61
CA ASN A 329 15.64 -12.67 -15.30
C ASN A 329 15.75 -12.28 -13.82
N VAL A 330 14.92 -12.86 -12.97
CA VAL A 330 14.88 -12.61 -11.51
C VAL A 330 14.88 -13.93 -10.77
N ASP A 331 15.78 -14.10 -9.81
CA ASP A 331 15.84 -15.25 -8.91
C ASP A 331 15.56 -14.81 -7.47
N LEU A 332 14.84 -15.65 -6.71
CA LEU A 332 14.62 -15.40 -5.29
C LEU A 332 15.94 -15.41 -4.52
N SER A 333 16.07 -14.48 -3.57
CA SER A 333 17.22 -14.37 -2.69
C SER A 333 17.07 -15.12 -1.35
N PHE A 334 15.97 -15.88 -1.20
CA PHE A 334 15.67 -16.71 -0.02
C PHE A 334 14.94 -17.99 -0.45
N ASP A 335 14.88 -18.98 0.45
CA ASP A 335 14.15 -20.22 0.23
C ASP A 335 12.64 -20.00 0.39
N ALA A 336 11.90 -20.05 -0.71
CA ALA A 336 10.44 -19.93 -0.71
C ALA A 336 9.73 -21.04 0.11
N GLY A 337 10.40 -22.17 0.37
CA GLY A 337 9.87 -23.25 1.23
C GLY A 337 9.72 -22.84 2.70
N LEU A 338 10.36 -21.74 3.12
CA LEU A 338 10.21 -21.18 4.46
C LEU A 338 8.98 -20.28 4.61
N LEU A 339 8.32 -19.88 3.52
CA LEU A 339 7.09 -19.12 3.61
C LEU A 339 5.99 -19.92 4.31
N MET A 340 5.27 -19.26 5.22
CA MET A 340 4.09 -19.87 5.86
C MET A 340 3.04 -20.21 4.82
N LYS A 341 2.33 -21.31 5.04
CA LYS A 341 1.18 -21.66 4.21
C LYS A 341 -0.01 -20.84 4.69
N GLU A 342 -0.45 -19.92 3.86
CA GLU A 342 -1.53 -19.00 4.18
C GLU A 342 -2.67 -19.12 3.16
N ASP A 343 -3.90 -19.09 3.65
CA ASP A 343 -5.08 -18.87 2.83
C ASP A 343 -5.26 -17.37 2.63
N LEU A 344 -4.82 -16.87 1.48
CA LEU A 344 -4.86 -15.44 1.15
C LEU A 344 -6.29 -14.89 1.07
N SER A 345 -7.32 -15.72 0.85
CA SER A 345 -8.71 -15.28 0.83
C SER A 345 -9.21 -14.78 2.19
N LEU A 346 -8.54 -15.17 3.27
CA LEU A 346 -8.87 -14.73 4.63
C LEU A 346 -8.35 -13.33 4.97
N PHE A 347 -7.40 -12.78 4.18
CA PHE A 347 -6.82 -11.47 4.45
C PHE A 347 -7.88 -10.36 4.49
N GLY A 348 -8.78 -10.32 3.51
CA GLY A 348 -9.87 -9.33 3.47
C GLY A 348 -11.01 -9.69 4.41
N SER A 349 -11.53 -10.92 4.32
CA SER A 349 -12.76 -11.34 5.00
C SER A 349 -12.67 -11.34 6.53
N GLN A 350 -11.48 -11.55 7.10
CA GLN A 350 -11.27 -11.55 8.55
C GLN A 350 -10.74 -10.20 9.10
N ARG A 351 -10.45 -9.23 8.23
CA ARG A 351 -9.74 -8.00 8.60
C ARG A 351 -10.39 -7.25 9.74
N ASP A 352 -11.65 -6.91 9.62
CA ASP A 352 -12.34 -6.09 10.63
C ASP A 352 -12.44 -6.81 11.99
N SER A 353 -12.67 -8.12 11.97
CA SER A 353 -12.71 -8.93 13.19
C SER A 353 -11.34 -8.99 13.88
N ILE A 354 -10.27 -9.22 13.13
CA ILE A 354 -8.90 -9.25 13.65
C ILE A 354 -8.53 -7.88 14.23
N LEU A 355 -8.77 -6.79 13.51
CA LEU A 355 -8.41 -5.45 13.95
C LEU A 355 -9.19 -5.03 15.20
N SER A 356 -10.47 -5.37 15.33
CA SER A 356 -11.27 -5.09 16.52
C SER A 356 -10.73 -5.83 17.76
N LYS A 357 -10.35 -7.10 17.61
CA LYS A 357 -9.72 -7.86 18.71
C LYS A 357 -8.33 -7.31 19.05
N TRP A 358 -7.56 -6.92 18.03
CA TRP A 358 -6.24 -6.32 18.22
C TRP A 358 -6.30 -5.01 19.01
N GLU A 359 -7.23 -4.12 18.68
CA GLU A 359 -7.40 -2.85 19.39
C GLU A 359 -7.64 -3.07 20.89
N THR A 360 -8.46 -4.06 21.21
CA THR A 360 -8.73 -4.45 22.62
C THR A 360 -7.46 -4.99 23.30
N LEU A 361 -6.66 -5.81 22.59
CA LEU A 361 -5.44 -6.42 23.10
C LEU A 361 -4.33 -5.39 23.31
N ALA A 362 -4.09 -4.55 22.29
CA ALA A 362 -3.02 -3.57 22.29
C ALA A 362 -3.28 -2.44 23.32
N GLY A 363 -4.52 -2.05 23.51
CA GLY A 363 -4.92 -1.06 24.51
C GLY A 363 -4.15 0.25 24.36
N SER A 364 -3.53 0.71 25.47
CA SER A 364 -2.74 1.95 25.51
C SER A 364 -1.37 1.86 24.84
N LYS A 365 -0.95 0.70 24.35
CA LYS A 365 0.34 0.53 23.64
C LYS A 365 0.29 0.97 22.17
N ASN A 366 -0.90 1.23 21.62
CA ASN A 366 -1.01 1.85 20.30
C ASN A 366 -0.47 3.28 20.37
N GLU A 367 0.51 3.59 19.51
CA GLU A 367 1.01 4.95 19.33
C GLU A 367 -0.12 5.82 18.74
N ALA A 368 -0.42 6.97 19.40
CA ALA A 368 -1.53 7.85 19.04
C ALA A 368 -1.28 8.65 17.72
#